data_bc24179523c6e9dacb71b3b4c18180ed
#
_entry.id   bc24179523c6e9dacb71b3b4c18180ed
#
_cell.length_a   1.000
_cell.length_b   1.000
_cell.length_c   1.000
_cell.angle_alpha   90.00
_cell.angle_beta   90.00
_cell.angle_gamma   90.00
#
_symmetry.space_group_name_H-M   'P 1'
#
loop_
_entity.id
_entity.type
_entity.pdbx_description
1 polymer ?
#
loop_
_entity_poly.entity_id
_entity_poly.type
_entity_poly.pdbx_seq_one_letter_code
_entity_poly.pdbx_strand_id
1 'polypeptide(L)'
;MSAMLLSCAKEDEHQPGEPEQDGCYGVYFPAQESKLTLDPADPTTATISVMRVNTKGGITVPVTVSDTSGLFTASDLRFEDGQSESTITLTFDKIGVGSTYLVSFEITDPQYASRYNSSPVAFDFSVIREKWNLLGKVGFTENYMWKFTVPQDHEKAAEIYQNDNDKNLFRLENPFSKRWTNFTDGSDWFVFRILKPGDVVFPGTKAETKITKK
;
A
#
# COMPACT_ATOMS: atom_id res chain seq x y z
N MET A 1 64.20 12.42 19.62
CA MET A 1 63.44 11.30 20.12
C MET A 1 62.00 11.45 19.61
N SER A 2 61.64 10.68 18.61
CA SER A 2 60.29 10.72 18.01
C SER A 2 59.48 9.56 18.59
N ALA A 3 58.43 9.88 19.33
CA ALA A 3 57.53 8.88 19.91
C ALA A 3 56.48 8.53 18.85
N MET A 4 56.54 7.34 18.29
CA MET A 4 55.48 6.74 17.49
C MET A 4 54.33 6.31 18.43
N LEU A 5 53.19 6.97 18.34
CA LEU A 5 51.93 6.49 18.93
C LEU A 5 51.37 5.40 18.01
N LEU A 6 51.53 4.14 18.42
CA LEU A 6 50.76 3.03 17.87
C LEU A 6 49.33 3.15 18.39
N SER A 7 48.43 3.67 17.57
CA SER A 7 47.00 3.52 17.74
C SER A 7 46.61 2.12 17.27
N CYS A 8 46.51 1.15 18.20
CA CYS A 8 45.74 -0.05 17.93
C CYS A 8 44.25 0.31 17.94
N ALA A 9 43.70 0.54 16.76
CA ALA A 9 42.25 0.41 16.59
C ALA A 9 41.93 -1.07 16.85
N LYS A 10 41.24 -1.39 17.96
CA LYS A 10 40.51 -2.64 18.05
C LYS A 10 39.50 -2.63 16.91
N GLU A 11 39.74 -3.43 15.89
CA GLU A 11 38.65 -3.84 15.01
C GLU A 11 37.61 -4.48 15.92
N ASP A 12 36.41 -3.94 15.93
CA ASP A 12 35.27 -4.60 16.55
C ASP A 12 35.13 -5.94 15.81
N GLU A 13 35.49 -7.03 16.48
CA GLU A 13 35.23 -8.36 15.98
C GLU A 13 33.73 -8.46 15.73
N HIS A 14 33.34 -8.45 14.46
CA HIS A 14 31.96 -8.73 14.06
C HIS A 14 31.60 -10.11 14.59
N GLN A 15 30.87 -10.16 15.70
CA GLN A 15 30.28 -11.40 16.18
C GLN A 15 29.13 -11.75 15.24
N PRO A 16 29.23 -12.83 14.45
CA PRO A 16 28.09 -13.28 13.67
C PRO A 16 26.93 -13.56 14.65
N GLY A 17 25.72 -13.12 14.26
CA GLY A 17 24.52 -13.47 15.04
C GLY A 17 24.42 -14.97 15.19
N GLU A 18 23.83 -15.42 16.30
CA GLU A 18 23.60 -16.84 16.52
C GLU A 18 22.84 -17.44 15.32
N PRO A 19 23.30 -18.60 14.78
CA PRO A 19 22.58 -19.27 13.72
C PRO A 19 21.15 -19.61 14.17
N GLU A 20 20.20 -19.62 13.25
CA GLU A 20 18.86 -20.14 13.54
C GLU A 20 18.98 -21.55 14.14
N GLN A 21 18.15 -21.84 15.17
CA GLN A 21 18.16 -23.16 15.79
C GLN A 21 17.92 -24.24 14.75
N ASP A 22 18.66 -25.34 14.83
CA ASP A 22 18.44 -26.53 14.01
C ASP A 22 16.94 -26.89 14.06
N GLY A 23 16.31 -26.88 12.88
CA GLY A 23 14.88 -27.18 12.74
C GLY A 23 13.91 -26.00 12.76
N CYS A 24 14.37 -24.77 13.02
CA CYS A 24 13.53 -23.57 12.85
C CYS A 24 13.29 -23.30 11.36
N TYR A 25 12.07 -22.86 11.01
CA TYR A 25 11.71 -22.54 9.62
C TYR A 25 12.05 -21.12 9.21
N GLY A 26 12.23 -20.20 10.17
CA GLY A 26 12.61 -18.82 9.91
C GLY A 26 11.58 -18.05 9.08
N VAL A 27 10.29 -18.16 9.45
CA VAL A 27 9.18 -17.53 8.74
C VAL A 27 9.06 -16.07 9.14
N TYR A 28 8.83 -15.18 8.18
CA TYR A 28 8.73 -13.75 8.38
C TYR A 28 7.90 -13.05 7.29
N PHE A 29 7.50 -11.82 7.58
CA PHE A 29 6.83 -10.95 6.61
C PHE A 29 7.89 -10.09 5.90
N PRO A 30 8.07 -10.20 4.56
CA PRO A 30 8.97 -9.33 3.81
C PRO A 30 8.43 -7.90 3.76
N ALA A 31 9.29 -6.95 3.38
CA ALA A 31 8.86 -5.58 3.11
C ALA A 31 7.83 -5.57 1.98
N GLN A 32 6.64 -5.07 2.27
CA GLN A 32 5.51 -5.01 1.37
C GLN A 32 4.59 -3.84 1.72
N GLU A 33 3.62 -3.54 0.85
CA GLU A 33 2.62 -2.51 1.12
C GLU A 33 1.77 -2.88 2.34
N SER A 34 1.69 -1.97 3.30
CA SER A 34 0.92 -2.14 4.55
C SER A 34 -0.46 -1.47 4.51
N LYS A 35 -0.80 -0.88 3.37
CA LYS A 35 -2.07 -0.17 3.18
C LYS A 35 -2.67 -0.50 1.81
N LEU A 36 -3.93 -0.85 1.81
CA LEU A 36 -4.73 -1.02 0.61
C LEU A 36 -5.85 0.02 0.57
N THR A 37 -5.87 0.80 -0.49
CA THR A 37 -6.94 1.77 -0.76
C THR A 37 -7.75 1.26 -1.95
N LEU A 38 -9.05 1.10 -1.75
CA LEU A 38 -9.97 0.51 -2.71
C LEU A 38 -11.03 1.52 -3.13
N ASP A 39 -11.39 1.52 -4.41
CA ASP A 39 -12.64 2.11 -4.86
C ASP A 39 -13.85 1.24 -4.40
N PRO A 40 -15.05 1.81 -4.32
CA PRO A 40 -16.24 1.08 -3.85
C PRO A 40 -16.56 -0.22 -4.60
N ALA A 41 -16.15 -0.32 -5.86
CA ALA A 41 -16.40 -1.48 -6.74
C ALA A 41 -15.24 -2.48 -6.79
N ASP A 42 -14.10 -2.19 -6.15
CA ASP A 42 -12.92 -3.05 -6.20
C ASP A 42 -13.13 -4.38 -5.47
N PRO A 43 -12.39 -5.43 -5.84
CA PRO A 43 -12.42 -6.71 -5.16
C PRO A 43 -12.13 -6.58 -3.67
N THR A 44 -12.78 -7.42 -2.87
CA THR A 44 -12.68 -7.44 -1.41
C THR A 44 -11.68 -8.48 -0.91
N THR A 45 -10.58 -8.62 -1.62
CA THR A 45 -9.51 -9.54 -1.29
C THR A 45 -8.16 -8.85 -1.37
N ALA A 46 -7.23 -9.28 -0.52
CA ALA A 46 -5.83 -8.88 -0.57
C ALA A 46 -4.93 -10.09 -0.36
N THR A 47 -3.69 -9.98 -0.79
CA THR A 47 -2.68 -11.02 -0.62
C THR A 47 -1.54 -10.48 0.21
N ILE A 48 -1.21 -11.14 1.32
CA ILE A 48 -0.09 -10.82 2.20
C ILE A 48 1.01 -11.84 1.92
N SER A 49 2.17 -11.36 1.47
CA SER A 49 3.33 -12.20 1.20
C SER A 49 4.03 -12.61 2.49
N VAL A 50 4.46 -13.86 2.55
CA VAL A 50 5.21 -14.42 3.68
C VAL A 50 6.38 -15.25 3.12
N MET A 51 7.53 -15.14 3.75
CA MET A 51 8.74 -15.87 3.36
C MET A 51 9.24 -16.78 4.47
N ARG A 52 10.00 -17.80 4.12
CA ARG A 52 10.75 -18.64 5.06
C ARG A 52 12.19 -18.89 4.59
N VAL A 53 13.09 -19.08 5.55
CA VAL A 53 14.51 -19.34 5.30
C VAL A 53 14.75 -20.84 5.06
N ASN A 54 14.25 -21.69 5.95
CA ASN A 54 14.38 -23.14 5.81
C ASN A 54 13.24 -23.69 4.94
N THR A 55 13.58 -24.17 3.76
CA THR A 55 12.61 -24.64 2.76
C THR A 55 12.34 -26.15 2.81
N LYS A 56 12.96 -26.89 3.75
CA LYS A 56 12.79 -28.35 3.85
C LYS A 56 11.40 -28.71 4.39
N GLY A 57 10.71 -29.56 3.67
CA GLY A 57 9.42 -30.13 4.01
C GLY A 57 8.26 -29.15 3.79
N GLY A 58 7.08 -29.70 3.56
CA GLY A 58 5.83 -28.94 3.55
C GLY A 58 5.39 -28.63 4.97
N ILE A 59 4.93 -27.38 5.22
CA ILE A 59 4.48 -26.95 6.54
C ILE A 59 3.21 -26.09 6.46
N THR A 60 2.42 -26.15 7.52
CA THR A 60 1.38 -25.15 7.80
C THR A 60 1.82 -24.34 9.01
N VAL A 61 1.89 -23.04 8.86
CA VAL A 61 2.37 -22.10 9.89
C VAL A 61 1.21 -21.52 10.65
N PRO A 62 1.15 -21.65 11.99
CA PRO A 62 0.14 -20.99 12.78
C PRO A 62 0.40 -19.47 12.79
N VAL A 63 -0.57 -18.69 12.31
CA VAL A 63 -0.55 -17.24 12.30
C VAL A 63 -1.67 -16.73 13.19
N THR A 64 -1.34 -15.91 14.16
CA THR A 64 -2.33 -15.19 14.95
C THR A 64 -2.82 -14.00 14.14
N VAL A 65 -4.13 -13.94 13.88
CA VAL A 65 -4.78 -12.84 13.17
C VAL A 65 -5.61 -12.06 14.19
N SER A 66 -5.32 -10.78 14.35
CA SER A 66 -6.04 -9.87 15.24
C SER A 66 -6.82 -8.85 14.41
N ASP A 67 -8.13 -8.94 14.48
CA ASP A 67 -9.07 -8.04 13.83
C ASP A 67 -10.16 -7.61 14.84
N THR A 68 -10.14 -6.33 15.21
CA THR A 68 -11.13 -5.77 16.14
C THR A 68 -12.51 -5.58 15.52
N SER A 69 -12.59 -5.57 14.19
CA SER A 69 -13.84 -5.38 13.46
C SER A 69 -14.62 -6.68 13.27
N GLY A 70 -13.94 -7.84 13.28
CA GLY A 70 -14.52 -9.15 12.95
C GLY A 70 -14.95 -9.29 11.48
N LEU A 71 -14.41 -8.44 10.59
CA LEU A 71 -14.81 -8.39 9.18
C LEU A 71 -13.82 -9.07 8.24
N PHE A 72 -12.65 -9.48 8.75
CA PHE A 72 -11.62 -10.11 7.96
C PHE A 72 -11.61 -11.63 8.15
N THR A 73 -11.36 -12.35 7.05
CA THR A 73 -11.10 -13.78 7.05
C THR A 73 -9.78 -14.03 6.34
N ALA A 74 -8.85 -14.68 7.02
CA ALA A 74 -7.54 -15.04 6.48
C ALA A 74 -7.48 -16.53 6.14
N SER A 75 -6.83 -16.88 5.03
CA SER A 75 -6.53 -18.28 4.72
C SER A 75 -5.41 -18.83 5.61
N ASP A 76 -5.29 -20.16 5.68
CA ASP A 76 -4.10 -20.81 6.24
C ASP A 76 -2.83 -20.38 5.48
N LEU A 77 -1.72 -20.25 6.21
CA LEU A 77 -0.39 -20.08 5.62
C LEU A 77 0.27 -21.45 5.44
N ARG A 78 0.51 -21.83 4.19
CA ARG A 78 1.13 -23.12 3.85
C ARG A 78 2.31 -22.93 2.92
N PHE A 79 3.36 -23.70 3.14
CA PHE A 79 4.51 -23.82 2.25
C PHE A 79 4.67 -25.26 1.81
N GLU A 80 4.85 -25.47 0.52
CA GLU A 80 5.23 -26.77 -0.03
C GLU A 80 6.74 -27.02 0.17
N ASP A 81 7.17 -28.28 0.05
CA ASP A 81 8.60 -28.64 0.13
C ASP A 81 9.41 -27.89 -0.94
N GLY A 82 10.52 -27.28 -0.53
CA GLY A 82 11.38 -26.45 -1.38
C GLY A 82 10.88 -25.01 -1.61
N GLN A 83 9.68 -24.66 -1.18
CA GLN A 83 9.10 -23.34 -1.38
C GLN A 83 9.60 -22.36 -0.32
N SER A 84 10.13 -21.19 -0.73
CA SER A 84 10.60 -20.12 0.16
C SER A 84 9.57 -19.00 0.36
N GLU A 85 8.56 -18.93 -0.52
CA GLU A 85 7.54 -17.88 -0.52
C GLU A 85 6.14 -18.49 -0.49
N SER A 86 5.23 -17.88 0.25
CA SER A 86 3.82 -18.22 0.28
C SER A 86 2.97 -16.98 0.57
N THR A 87 1.66 -17.13 0.60
CA THR A 87 0.75 -16.01 0.79
C THR A 87 -0.39 -16.38 1.74
N ILE A 88 -0.85 -15.35 2.46
CA ILE A 88 -2.13 -15.37 3.15
C ILE A 88 -3.13 -14.60 2.28
N THR A 89 -4.22 -15.22 1.89
CA THR A 89 -5.34 -14.53 1.25
C THR A 89 -6.25 -13.97 2.33
N LEU A 90 -6.45 -12.65 2.29
CA LEU A 90 -7.33 -11.92 3.17
C LEU A 90 -8.61 -11.58 2.43
N THR A 91 -9.76 -11.92 2.99
CA THR A 91 -11.09 -11.60 2.45
C THR A 91 -11.85 -10.69 3.41
N PHE A 92 -12.52 -9.66 2.88
CA PHE A 92 -13.18 -8.63 3.69
C PHE A 92 -14.46 -8.06 3.03
N ASP A 93 -15.36 -8.92 2.61
CA ASP A 93 -16.57 -8.58 1.84
C ASP A 93 -17.51 -7.59 2.52
N LYS A 94 -17.42 -7.46 3.85
CA LYS A 94 -18.36 -6.68 4.66
C LYS A 94 -17.82 -5.32 5.12
N ILE A 95 -16.63 -4.92 4.67
CA ILE A 95 -16.10 -3.61 5.06
C ILE A 95 -16.94 -2.48 4.49
N GLY A 96 -17.27 -1.51 5.34
CA GLY A 96 -18.02 -0.32 4.96
C GLY A 96 -17.19 0.68 4.17
N VAL A 97 -17.86 1.45 3.33
CA VAL A 97 -17.25 2.56 2.58
C VAL A 97 -16.99 3.74 3.51
N GLY A 98 -15.83 4.38 3.36
CA GLY A 98 -15.46 5.58 4.12
C GLY A 98 -14.81 5.31 5.48
N SER A 99 -14.57 4.06 5.85
CA SER A 99 -13.89 3.68 7.10
C SER A 99 -12.57 2.98 6.83
N THR A 100 -11.60 3.18 7.72
CA THR A 100 -10.33 2.44 7.70
C THR A 100 -10.41 1.30 8.69
N TYR A 101 -10.00 0.12 8.27
CA TYR A 101 -9.95 -1.09 9.07
C TYR A 101 -8.51 -1.56 9.19
N LEU A 102 -8.16 -2.10 10.35
CA LEU A 102 -6.83 -2.62 10.65
C LEU A 102 -6.94 -4.10 10.98
N VAL A 103 -6.02 -4.89 10.44
CA VAL A 103 -5.79 -6.29 10.77
C VAL A 103 -4.30 -6.51 10.99
N SER A 104 -3.95 -7.25 12.05
CA SER A 104 -2.58 -7.56 12.40
C SER A 104 -2.35 -9.06 12.31
N PHE A 105 -1.19 -9.44 11.82
CA PHE A 105 -0.71 -10.82 11.71
C PHE A 105 0.51 -11.00 12.58
N GLU A 106 0.60 -12.12 13.29
CA GLU A 106 1.76 -12.43 14.12
C GLU A 106 2.09 -13.93 14.10
N ILE A 107 3.38 -14.25 13.97
CA ILE A 107 3.93 -15.60 14.06
C ILE A 107 4.64 -15.68 15.40
N THR A 108 3.99 -16.28 16.40
CA THR A 108 4.47 -16.30 17.79
C THR A 108 5.23 -17.56 18.16
N ASP A 109 5.01 -18.67 17.43
CA ASP A 109 5.65 -19.94 17.72
C ASP A 109 7.15 -19.92 17.32
N PRO A 110 8.10 -20.10 18.26
CA PRO A 110 9.53 -20.03 18.00
C PRO A 110 10.04 -21.08 17.01
N GLN A 111 9.30 -22.16 16.77
CA GLN A 111 9.64 -23.17 15.77
C GLN A 111 9.50 -22.59 14.35
N TYR A 112 8.56 -21.67 14.15
CA TYR A 112 8.30 -21.07 12.84
C TYR A 112 8.89 -19.67 12.71
N ALA A 113 8.78 -18.85 13.76
CA ALA A 113 9.15 -17.45 13.74
C ALA A 113 10.64 -17.20 13.48
N SER A 114 10.96 -16.28 12.56
CA SER A 114 12.34 -15.82 12.40
C SER A 114 12.81 -15.08 13.66
N ARG A 115 14.08 -15.26 14.00
CA ARG A 115 14.73 -14.60 15.15
C ARG A 115 15.50 -13.34 14.79
N TYR A 116 15.59 -13.04 13.50
CA TYR A 116 16.36 -11.89 13.05
C TYR A 116 15.50 -10.62 13.04
N ASN A 117 16.03 -9.54 13.61
CA ASN A 117 15.36 -8.23 13.60
C ASN A 117 15.07 -7.69 12.19
N SER A 118 15.85 -8.11 11.19
CA SER A 118 15.64 -7.79 9.77
C SER A 118 14.48 -8.55 9.11
N SER A 119 13.94 -9.55 9.81
CA SER A 119 12.91 -10.47 9.33
C SER A 119 11.70 -10.42 10.28
N PRO A 120 10.84 -9.40 10.19
CA PRO A 120 9.76 -9.17 11.14
C PRO A 120 8.75 -10.32 11.11
N VAL A 121 8.32 -10.75 12.29
CA VAL A 121 7.33 -11.82 12.51
C VAL A 121 5.93 -11.28 12.76
N ALA A 122 5.77 -9.96 12.76
CA ALA A 122 4.50 -9.27 12.85
C ALA A 122 4.32 -8.32 11.66
N PHE A 123 3.08 -8.18 11.19
CA PHE A 123 2.72 -7.32 10.08
C PHE A 123 1.33 -6.72 10.29
N ASP A 124 1.26 -5.39 10.23
CA ASP A 124 0.00 -4.65 10.30
C ASP A 124 -0.43 -4.25 8.89
N PHE A 125 -1.70 -4.52 8.59
CA PHE A 125 -2.28 -4.20 7.30
C PHE A 125 -3.55 -3.39 7.47
N SER A 126 -3.65 -2.27 6.77
CA SER A 126 -4.82 -1.41 6.79
C SER A 126 -5.56 -1.43 5.45
N VAL A 127 -6.88 -1.50 5.51
CA VAL A 127 -7.75 -1.44 4.34
C VAL A 127 -8.71 -0.27 4.50
N ILE A 128 -8.80 0.55 3.47
CA ILE A 128 -9.82 1.59 3.35
C ILE A 128 -10.56 1.41 2.03
N ARG A 129 -11.89 1.35 2.09
CA ARG A 129 -12.74 1.49 0.92
C ARG A 129 -13.16 2.94 0.83
N GLU A 130 -12.66 3.65 -0.16
CA GLU A 130 -12.91 5.08 -0.29
C GLU A 130 -14.37 5.38 -0.61
N LYS A 131 -14.81 6.54 -0.16
CA LYS A 131 -16.10 7.11 -0.55
C LYS A 131 -15.83 8.44 -1.22
N TRP A 132 -16.37 8.55 -2.43
CA TRP A 132 -16.27 9.75 -3.23
C TRP A 132 -17.66 10.35 -3.44
N ASN A 133 -17.83 11.60 -3.05
CA ASN A 133 -19.09 12.32 -3.16
C ASN A 133 -19.06 13.17 -4.42
N LEU A 134 -20.00 12.93 -5.33
CA LEU A 134 -20.15 13.75 -6.53
C LEU A 134 -20.53 15.17 -6.12
N LEU A 135 -19.73 16.15 -6.52
CA LEU A 135 -20.01 17.57 -6.33
C LEU A 135 -20.73 18.20 -7.53
N GLY A 136 -20.56 17.63 -8.72
CA GLY A 136 -21.16 18.12 -9.94
C GLY A 136 -20.24 17.97 -11.14
N LYS A 137 -20.49 18.77 -12.19
CA LYS A 137 -19.67 18.84 -13.38
C LYS A 137 -18.80 20.08 -13.39
N VAL A 138 -17.61 19.97 -13.94
CA VAL A 138 -16.67 21.08 -14.11
C VAL A 138 -16.17 21.14 -15.55
N GLY A 139 -16.09 22.37 -16.07
CA GLY A 139 -15.30 22.64 -17.26
C GLY A 139 -13.82 22.71 -16.91
N PHE A 140 -12.96 22.38 -17.84
CA PHE A 140 -11.52 22.44 -17.66
C PHE A 140 -10.80 22.84 -18.93
N THR A 141 -9.59 23.39 -18.76
CA THR A 141 -8.71 23.75 -19.86
C THR A 141 -7.38 23.02 -19.68
N GLU A 142 -6.99 22.29 -20.71
CA GLU A 142 -5.66 21.69 -20.82
C GLU A 142 -4.84 22.51 -21.82
N ASN A 143 -3.74 23.11 -21.35
CA ASN A 143 -2.91 24.02 -22.16
C ASN A 143 -1.56 23.43 -22.56
N TYR A 144 -1.23 22.23 -22.09
CA TYR A 144 0.11 21.70 -22.21
C TYR A 144 0.28 20.76 -23.40
N MET A 145 -0.47 19.67 -23.44
CA MET A 145 -0.31 18.66 -24.49
C MET A 145 -1.27 18.90 -25.68
N TRP A 146 -2.52 19.21 -25.40
CA TRP A 146 -3.58 19.22 -26.43
C TRP A 146 -4.27 20.56 -26.59
N LYS A 147 -4.03 21.52 -25.70
CA LYS A 147 -4.52 22.91 -25.76
C LYS A 147 -6.00 23.02 -26.06
N PHE A 148 -6.84 22.46 -25.22
CA PHE A 148 -8.29 22.52 -25.38
C PHE A 148 -9.01 23.02 -24.13
N THR A 149 -10.23 23.48 -24.32
CA THR A 149 -11.15 23.88 -23.23
C THR A 149 -12.44 23.07 -23.38
N VAL A 150 -12.94 22.56 -22.25
CA VAL A 150 -14.26 21.98 -22.11
C VAL A 150 -15.07 22.87 -21.19
N PRO A 151 -16.13 23.55 -21.67
CA PRO A 151 -17.02 24.31 -20.81
C PRO A 151 -17.76 23.41 -19.80
N GLN A 152 -18.21 23.98 -18.68
CA GLN A 152 -18.89 23.23 -17.62
C GLN A 152 -20.24 22.63 -18.09
N ASP A 153 -20.94 23.30 -18.97
CA ASP A 153 -22.22 22.88 -19.52
C ASP A 153 -22.09 21.92 -20.73
N HIS A 154 -20.88 21.66 -21.16
CA HIS A 154 -20.61 20.73 -22.25
C HIS A 154 -20.90 19.28 -21.86
N GLU A 155 -21.41 18.47 -22.77
CA GLU A 155 -21.69 17.05 -22.54
C GLU A 155 -20.46 16.25 -22.05
N LYS A 156 -19.26 16.69 -22.46
CA LYS A 156 -17.95 16.10 -22.10
C LYS A 156 -17.31 16.77 -20.89
N ALA A 157 -18.04 17.59 -20.14
CA ALA A 157 -17.55 18.14 -18.88
C ALA A 157 -17.26 16.99 -17.89
N ALA A 158 -16.14 17.09 -17.18
CA ALA A 158 -15.75 16.09 -16.21
C ALA A 158 -16.61 16.15 -14.95
N GLU A 159 -16.92 15.01 -14.38
CA GLU A 159 -17.50 14.95 -13.05
C GLU A 159 -16.40 15.14 -12.01
N ILE A 160 -16.66 16.00 -11.01
CA ILE A 160 -15.76 16.24 -9.90
C ILE A 160 -16.31 15.58 -8.65
N TYR A 161 -15.45 14.84 -7.98
CA TYR A 161 -15.75 14.16 -6.71
C TYR A 161 -14.83 14.66 -5.61
N GLN A 162 -15.33 14.69 -4.39
CA GLN A 162 -14.58 14.95 -3.17
C GLN A 162 -14.49 13.67 -2.34
N ASN A 163 -13.30 13.34 -1.86
CA ASN A 163 -13.12 12.23 -0.95
C ASN A 163 -13.82 12.49 0.40
N ASP A 164 -14.49 11.49 0.95
CA ASP A 164 -15.24 11.65 2.20
C ASP A 164 -14.32 11.72 3.42
N ASN A 165 -13.20 11.02 3.38
CA ASN A 165 -12.23 10.95 4.47
C ASN A 165 -11.21 12.09 4.44
N ASP A 166 -10.95 12.65 3.25
CA ASP A 166 -10.04 13.78 3.06
C ASP A 166 -10.73 14.86 2.23
N LYS A 167 -11.30 15.84 2.91
CA LYS A 167 -12.07 16.92 2.26
C LYS A 167 -11.24 17.83 1.34
N ASN A 168 -9.94 17.71 1.38
CA ASN A 168 -9.03 18.41 0.47
C ASN A 168 -8.65 17.59 -0.76
N LEU A 169 -9.03 16.31 -0.81
CA LEU A 169 -8.75 15.41 -1.92
C LEU A 169 -9.93 15.35 -2.89
N PHE A 170 -9.64 15.61 -4.16
CA PHE A 170 -10.62 15.63 -5.24
C PHE A 170 -10.15 14.75 -6.38
N ARG A 171 -11.10 14.27 -7.18
CA ARG A 171 -10.83 13.62 -8.46
C ARG A 171 -11.78 14.09 -9.56
N LEU A 172 -11.26 14.18 -10.76
CA LEU A 172 -12.07 14.31 -11.99
C LEU A 172 -12.21 12.94 -12.61
N GLU A 173 -13.43 12.56 -12.95
CA GLU A 173 -13.70 11.29 -13.62
C GLU A 173 -13.70 11.46 -15.12
N ASN A 174 -12.96 10.60 -15.79
CA ASN A 174 -12.88 10.51 -17.25
C ASN A 174 -12.65 11.86 -17.97
N PRO A 175 -11.72 12.71 -17.48
CA PRO A 175 -11.52 14.02 -18.11
C PRO A 175 -11.00 13.92 -19.55
N PHE A 176 -10.37 12.80 -19.90
CA PHE A 176 -9.80 12.57 -21.23
C PHE A 176 -10.57 11.54 -22.05
N SER A 177 -11.05 10.45 -21.46
CA SER A 177 -11.74 9.37 -22.18
C SER A 177 -13.07 9.81 -22.81
N LYS A 178 -13.78 10.75 -22.19
CA LYS A 178 -14.97 11.36 -22.79
C LYS A 178 -14.68 12.14 -24.08
N ARG A 179 -13.42 12.51 -24.33
CA ARG A 179 -13.04 13.32 -25.48
C ARG A 179 -12.38 12.50 -26.60
N TRP A 180 -11.60 11.50 -26.28
CA TRP A 180 -10.85 10.72 -27.25
C TRP A 180 -11.23 9.24 -27.20
N THR A 181 -11.63 8.70 -28.33
CA THR A 181 -11.99 7.29 -28.47
C THR A 181 -10.84 6.31 -28.22
N ASN A 182 -9.60 6.81 -28.16
CA ASN A 182 -8.41 5.98 -27.89
C ASN A 182 -8.17 5.73 -26.38
N PHE A 183 -8.90 6.43 -25.50
CA PHE A 183 -8.95 6.15 -24.07
C PHE A 183 -10.26 5.40 -23.77
N THR A 184 -10.29 4.12 -24.14
CA THR A 184 -11.54 3.35 -24.26
C THR A 184 -11.99 2.64 -23.00
N ASP A 185 -11.15 2.56 -21.98
CA ASP A 185 -11.48 1.82 -20.75
C ASP A 185 -12.30 2.62 -19.72
N GLY A 186 -12.47 3.92 -19.94
CA GLY A 186 -13.33 4.76 -19.09
C GLY A 186 -12.85 4.92 -17.65
N SER A 187 -11.59 4.61 -17.36
CA SER A 187 -11.02 4.55 -16.02
C SER A 187 -9.98 5.63 -15.73
N ASP A 188 -9.91 6.68 -16.55
CA ASP A 188 -8.98 7.77 -16.29
C ASP A 188 -9.50 8.68 -15.17
N TRP A 189 -8.73 8.71 -14.10
CA TRP A 189 -8.95 9.59 -12.95
C TRP A 189 -7.84 10.63 -12.87
N PHE A 190 -8.22 11.87 -12.61
CA PHE A 190 -7.27 12.91 -12.33
C PHE A 190 -7.42 13.34 -10.87
N VAL A 191 -6.51 12.89 -10.01
CA VAL A 191 -6.56 13.11 -8.56
C VAL A 191 -5.69 14.32 -8.19
N PHE A 192 -6.21 15.20 -7.33
CA PHE A 192 -5.52 16.41 -6.87
C PHE A 192 -5.98 16.83 -5.49
N ARG A 193 -5.17 17.66 -4.81
CA ARG A 193 -5.53 18.28 -3.53
C ARG A 193 -5.67 19.78 -3.67
N ILE A 194 -6.65 20.33 -2.96
CA ILE A 194 -6.81 21.78 -2.78
C ILE A 194 -6.49 22.07 -1.32
N LEU A 195 -5.30 22.58 -1.02
CA LEU A 195 -4.88 22.89 0.35
C LEU A 195 -5.47 24.22 0.83
N LYS A 196 -5.61 25.17 -0.07
CA LYS A 196 -6.30 26.45 0.13
C LYS A 196 -6.75 27.00 -1.23
N PRO A 197 -7.66 27.96 -1.29
CA PRO A 197 -8.08 28.56 -2.55
C PRO A 197 -6.89 29.00 -3.41
N GLY A 198 -6.78 28.45 -4.63
CA GLY A 198 -5.72 28.73 -5.59
C GLY A 198 -4.49 27.81 -5.51
N ASP A 199 -4.35 26.98 -4.49
CA ASP A 199 -3.27 25.98 -4.40
C ASP A 199 -3.81 24.59 -4.73
N VAL A 200 -3.33 24.00 -5.81
CA VAL A 200 -3.62 22.63 -6.23
C VAL A 200 -2.35 21.80 -6.17
N VAL A 201 -2.41 20.65 -5.55
CA VAL A 201 -1.29 19.74 -5.34
C VAL A 201 -1.64 18.34 -5.84
N PHE A 202 -0.69 17.67 -6.48
CA PHE A 202 -0.89 16.30 -6.97
C PHE A 202 -0.30 15.30 -5.95
N PRO A 203 -1.10 14.30 -5.49
CA PRO A 203 -0.61 13.25 -4.62
C PRO A 203 0.49 12.43 -5.29
N GLY A 204 1.45 11.94 -4.50
CA GLY A 204 2.46 10.98 -4.96
C GLY A 204 3.71 11.56 -5.61
N THR A 205 3.84 12.87 -5.75
CA THR A 205 5.12 13.49 -6.14
C THR A 205 5.97 13.78 -4.92
N LYS A 206 7.26 13.41 -4.94
CA LYS A 206 8.23 13.71 -3.85
C LYS A 206 8.41 15.20 -3.56
N ALA A 207 8.02 16.05 -4.49
CA ALA A 207 7.78 17.46 -4.29
C ALA A 207 6.34 17.68 -4.70
N GLU A 208 5.49 18.03 -3.77
CA GLU A 208 4.14 18.50 -4.07
C GLU A 208 4.27 19.62 -5.11
N THR A 209 3.98 19.29 -6.36
CA THR A 209 4.10 20.27 -7.44
C THR A 209 3.00 21.28 -7.27
N LYS A 210 3.35 22.42 -6.68
CA LYS A 210 2.41 23.51 -6.46
C LYS A 210 2.12 24.18 -7.80
N ILE A 211 0.92 23.96 -8.33
CA ILE A 211 0.45 24.72 -9.48
C ILE A 211 -0.20 25.98 -8.94
N THR A 212 0.53 27.08 -8.97
CA THR A 212 -0.01 28.41 -8.70
C THR A 212 -0.69 28.94 -9.95
N LYS A 213 -1.93 29.34 -9.81
CA LYS A 213 -2.64 30.10 -10.85
C LYS A 213 -1.91 31.44 -11.03
N LYS A 214 -1.37 31.69 -12.23
CA LYS A 214 -0.99 33.03 -12.67
C LYS A 214 -2.23 33.82 -13.07
#